data_9ee718cff1b3e34649c8739eca9cfb67
#
_entry.id   9ee718cff1b3e34649c8739eca9cfb67
#
_cell.length_a   1.000
_cell.length_b   1.000
_cell.length_c   1.000
_cell.angle_alpha   90.00
_cell.angle_beta   90.00
_cell.angle_gamma   90.00
#
_symmetry.space_group_name_H-M   'P 1'
#
loop_
_entity.id
_entity.type
_entity.pdbx_description
1 polymer ?
#
loop_
_entity_poly.entity_id
_entity_poly.type
_entity_poly.pdbx_seq_one_letter_code
_entity_poly.pdbx_strand_id
1 'polypeptide(L)'
;MRLKSDFRTEINKHGSIIYTNVGDSMMPLIKQGRDVLIISRKPKGRLKKYDVPLYQRDSGQYVLHRILKVRRNDYVICGDNRSHSETGITDRHIIGVLTGIIRNGKMLSLKSLKYRLYVHLWCDFFPIRAFIIRVRNFLKRRLK
;
A
#
# COMPACT_ATOMS: atom_id res chain seq x y z
N MET A 1 6.35 -27.34 -16.76
CA MET A 1 5.95 -26.77 -15.45
C MET A 1 6.54 -25.37 -15.35
N ARG A 2 5.71 -24.35 -15.47
CA ARG A 2 6.16 -22.96 -15.33
C ARG A 2 6.34 -22.70 -13.84
N LEU A 3 7.58 -22.64 -13.37
CA LEU A 3 7.88 -22.15 -12.03
C LEU A 3 7.31 -20.74 -11.91
N LYS A 4 6.36 -20.54 -11.02
CA LYS A 4 5.85 -19.22 -10.70
C LYS A 4 7.01 -18.46 -10.05
N SER A 5 7.67 -17.57 -10.80
CA SER A 5 8.61 -16.64 -10.20
C SER A 5 7.88 -15.77 -9.19
N ASP A 6 8.51 -15.56 -8.04
CA ASP A 6 7.94 -14.68 -7.04
C ASP A 6 8.10 -13.21 -7.45
N PHE A 7 7.33 -12.33 -6.83
CA PHE A 7 7.35 -10.90 -7.14
C PHE A 7 8.74 -10.27 -6.96
N ARG A 8 9.50 -10.73 -5.99
CA ARG A 8 10.86 -10.24 -5.72
C ARG A 8 11.79 -10.55 -6.90
N THR A 9 11.74 -11.76 -7.39
CA THR A 9 12.54 -12.20 -8.56
C THR A 9 12.16 -11.39 -9.79
N GLU A 10 10.85 -11.19 -10.05
CA GLU A 10 10.38 -10.43 -11.20
C GLU A 10 10.80 -8.96 -11.13
N ILE A 11 10.67 -8.31 -9.98
CA ILE A 11 11.11 -6.92 -9.80
C ILE A 11 12.63 -6.79 -9.95
N ASN A 12 13.39 -7.72 -9.41
CA ASN A 12 14.86 -7.70 -9.54
C ASN A 12 15.29 -7.86 -10.99
N LYS A 13 14.57 -8.68 -11.76
CA LYS A 13 14.89 -8.95 -13.16
C LYS A 13 14.46 -7.80 -14.08
N HIS A 14 13.28 -7.23 -13.88
CA HIS A 14 12.65 -6.27 -14.81
C HIS A 14 12.59 -4.83 -14.29
N GLY A 15 12.88 -4.59 -13.03
CA GLY A 15 12.82 -3.27 -12.39
C GLY A 15 11.43 -2.88 -11.90
N SER A 16 10.38 -3.44 -12.48
CA SER A 16 8.99 -3.21 -12.08
C SER A 16 8.10 -4.39 -12.46
N ILE A 17 6.93 -4.44 -11.84
CA ILE A 17 5.88 -5.40 -12.16
C ILE A 17 4.53 -4.69 -12.26
N ILE A 18 3.61 -5.30 -12.98
CA ILE A 18 2.19 -4.98 -12.94
C ILE A 18 1.56 -5.82 -11.82
N TYR A 19 0.81 -5.17 -10.95
CA TYR A 19 0.21 -5.78 -9.78
C TYR A 19 -1.27 -5.39 -9.67
N THR A 20 -2.13 -6.34 -9.32
CA THR A 20 -3.53 -6.08 -9.03
C THR A 20 -3.78 -6.35 -7.55
N ASN A 21 -4.30 -5.35 -6.84
CA ASN A 21 -4.57 -5.46 -5.42
C ASN A 21 -5.82 -6.33 -5.17
N VAL A 22 -5.76 -7.18 -4.17
CA VAL A 22 -6.89 -7.99 -3.71
C VAL A 22 -7.40 -7.42 -2.39
N GLY A 23 -8.74 -7.29 -2.29
CA GLY A 23 -9.39 -6.74 -1.11
C GLY A 23 -9.53 -5.23 -1.14
N ASP A 24 -9.86 -4.66 0.00
CA ASP A 24 -10.27 -3.27 0.16
C ASP A 24 -9.36 -2.43 1.06
N SER A 25 -8.23 -2.98 1.49
CA SER A 25 -7.37 -2.36 2.52
C SER A 25 -6.80 -1.00 2.10
N MET A 26 -6.71 -0.71 0.81
CA MET A 26 -6.20 0.55 0.27
C MET A 26 -7.27 1.45 -0.32
N MET A 27 -8.54 1.14 -0.10
CA MET A 27 -9.62 2.07 -0.43
C MET A 27 -9.56 3.32 0.47
N PRO A 28 -9.99 4.46 -0.01
CA PRO A 28 -10.62 4.77 -1.30
C PRO A 28 -9.65 4.93 -2.47
N LEU A 29 -8.34 4.99 -2.20
CA LEU A 29 -7.34 5.24 -3.25
C LEU A 29 -7.31 4.12 -4.28
N ILE A 30 -7.16 2.87 -3.83
CA ILE A 30 -7.01 1.70 -4.70
C ILE A 30 -8.20 0.78 -4.50
N LYS A 31 -8.86 0.42 -5.60
CA LYS A 31 -10.01 -0.47 -5.60
C LYS A 31 -9.73 -1.68 -6.47
N GLN A 32 -9.95 -2.88 -5.92
CA GLN A 32 -9.88 -4.13 -6.65
C GLN A 32 -10.84 -4.11 -7.86
N GLY A 33 -10.37 -4.59 -9.00
CA GLY A 33 -11.15 -4.64 -10.23
C GLY A 33 -11.24 -3.31 -11.00
N ARG A 34 -10.82 -2.18 -10.41
CA ARG A 34 -10.76 -0.87 -11.05
C ARG A 34 -9.35 -0.47 -11.43
N ASP A 35 -8.40 -0.71 -10.54
CA ASP A 35 -7.05 -0.17 -10.63
C ASP A 35 -6.02 -1.26 -10.90
N VAL A 36 -5.06 -0.93 -11.76
CA VAL A 36 -3.86 -1.71 -12.01
C VAL A 36 -2.67 -0.91 -11.50
N LEU A 37 -1.77 -1.58 -10.81
CA LEU A 37 -0.67 -0.93 -10.10
C LEU A 37 0.66 -1.23 -10.75
N ILE A 38 1.56 -0.24 -10.72
CA ILE A 38 2.96 -0.42 -11.06
C ILE A 38 3.75 -0.42 -9.76
N ILE A 39 4.40 -1.53 -9.48
CA ILE A 39 5.31 -1.70 -8.35
C ILE A 39 6.72 -1.76 -8.90
N SER A 40 7.53 -0.83 -8.48
CA SER A 40 8.92 -0.70 -8.93
C SER A 40 9.91 -1.11 -7.85
N ARG A 41 11.14 -1.35 -8.26
CA ARG A 41 12.24 -1.66 -7.35
C ARG A 41 12.35 -0.58 -6.27
N LYS A 42 12.58 -1.00 -5.03
CA LYS A 42 12.85 -0.08 -3.92
C LYS A 42 14.11 0.75 -4.25
N PRO A 43 14.06 2.08 -4.08
CA PRO A 43 15.26 2.90 -4.23
C PRO A 43 16.31 2.53 -3.17
N LYS A 44 17.54 2.95 -3.40
CA LYS A 44 18.62 2.80 -2.41
C LYS A 44 18.26 3.54 -1.13
N GLY A 45 18.61 2.94 0.02
CA GLY A 45 18.29 3.50 1.34
C GLY A 45 16.90 3.14 1.80
N ARG A 46 16.42 3.91 2.77
CA ARG A 46 15.12 3.68 3.40
C ARG A 46 13.98 4.31 2.60
N LEU A 47 12.82 3.67 2.64
CA LEU A 47 11.59 4.27 2.18
C LEU A 47 11.19 5.45 3.09
N LYS A 48 10.32 6.30 2.58
CA LYS A 48 9.88 7.53 3.25
C LYS A 48 8.45 7.38 3.75
N LYS A 49 8.08 8.25 4.70
CA LYS A 49 6.69 8.43 5.10
C LYS A 49 5.83 8.67 3.86
N TYR A 50 4.66 8.04 3.82
CA TYR A 50 3.66 8.01 2.75
C TYR A 50 3.96 7.08 1.57
N ASP A 51 5.15 6.55 1.43
CA ASP A 51 5.41 5.50 0.44
C ASP A 51 4.48 4.29 0.69
N VAL A 52 4.13 3.61 -0.39
CA VAL A 52 3.25 2.43 -0.36
C VAL A 52 4.04 1.22 -0.82
N PRO A 53 4.73 0.52 0.09
CA PRO A 53 5.46 -0.69 -0.26
C PRO A 53 4.53 -1.88 -0.50
N LEU A 54 4.93 -2.73 -1.44
CA LEU A 54 4.56 -4.14 -1.47
C LEU A 54 5.57 -4.88 -0.62
N TYR A 55 5.13 -5.58 0.40
CA TYR A 55 5.99 -6.35 1.31
C TYR A 55 5.43 -7.74 1.57
N GLN A 56 6.31 -8.63 2.00
CA GLN A 56 5.95 -9.97 2.39
C GLN A 56 6.16 -10.13 3.90
N ARG A 57 5.12 -10.49 4.63
CA ARG A 57 5.20 -10.82 6.05
C ARG A 57 6.00 -12.10 6.27
N ASP A 58 6.48 -12.33 7.48
CA ASP A 58 7.15 -13.58 7.84
C ASP A 58 6.24 -14.80 7.65
N SER A 59 4.92 -14.61 7.68
CA SER A 59 3.93 -15.64 7.34
C SER A 59 3.90 -16.03 5.85
N GLY A 60 4.58 -15.27 4.98
CA GLY A 60 4.53 -15.43 3.53
C GLY A 60 3.45 -14.60 2.83
N GLN A 61 2.57 -13.93 3.58
CA GLN A 61 1.51 -13.11 3.01
C GLN A 61 2.07 -11.85 2.35
N TYR A 62 1.66 -11.57 1.12
CA TYR A 62 1.92 -10.31 0.42
C TYR A 62 0.91 -9.25 0.82
N VAL A 63 1.40 -8.05 1.10
CA VAL A 63 0.58 -6.92 1.56
C VAL A 63 1.05 -5.64 0.88
N LEU A 64 0.09 -4.80 0.51
CA LEU A 64 0.32 -3.44 0.00
C LEU A 64 -0.35 -2.45 0.96
N HIS A 65 0.42 -1.75 1.76
CA HIS A 65 -0.05 -0.75 2.72
C HIS A 65 0.87 0.47 2.71
N ARG A 66 0.44 1.54 3.39
CA ARG A 66 1.15 2.83 3.41
C ARG A 66 2.00 2.99 4.66
N ILE A 67 3.20 3.55 4.49
CA ILE A 67 4.07 3.95 5.60
C ILE A 67 3.52 5.21 6.26
N LEU A 68 3.18 5.11 7.54
CA LEU A 68 2.76 6.24 8.37
C LEU A 68 3.92 6.87 9.12
N LYS A 69 4.93 6.06 9.47
CA LYS A 69 6.11 6.53 10.20
C LYS A 69 7.31 5.64 9.88
N VAL A 70 8.46 6.27 9.70
CA VAL A 70 9.75 5.61 9.57
C VAL A 70 10.44 5.65 10.93
N ARG A 71 10.73 4.48 11.50
CA ARG A 71 11.48 4.36 12.75
C ARG A 71 12.89 3.85 12.47
N ARG A 72 13.74 3.86 13.48
CA ARG A 72 15.16 3.47 13.32
C ARG A 72 15.34 2.11 12.67
N ASN A 73 14.58 1.09 13.11
CA ASN A 73 14.77 -0.29 12.70
C ASN A 73 13.61 -0.88 11.88
N ASP A 74 12.46 -0.18 11.85
CA ASP A 74 11.27 -0.66 11.14
C ASP A 74 10.40 0.49 10.63
N TYR A 75 9.27 0.11 10.05
CA TYR A 75 8.23 1.02 9.59
C TYR A 75 6.94 0.78 10.37
N VAL A 76 6.19 1.86 10.61
CA VAL A 76 4.78 1.78 11.03
C VAL A 76 3.94 1.88 9.78
N ILE A 77 3.20 0.83 9.45
CA ILE A 77 2.48 0.68 8.18
C ILE A 77 1.00 0.44 8.45
N CYS A 78 0.15 1.01 7.61
CA CYS A 78 -1.30 0.83 7.72
C CYS A 78 -1.96 0.92 6.33
N GLY A 79 -2.97 0.10 6.11
CA GLY A 79 -3.84 0.25 4.95
C GLY A 79 -4.67 1.53 5.04
N ASP A 80 -4.89 2.19 3.90
CA ASP A 80 -5.67 3.44 3.85
C ASP A 80 -7.11 3.25 4.36
N ASN A 81 -7.62 2.04 4.30
CA ASN A 81 -8.95 1.65 4.78
C ASN A 81 -8.90 0.84 6.09
N ARG A 82 -7.85 0.97 6.86
CA ARG A 82 -7.67 0.26 8.14
C ARG A 82 -7.51 1.24 9.29
N SER A 83 -7.91 0.81 10.48
CA SER A 83 -7.86 1.59 11.72
C SER A 83 -6.71 1.18 12.65
N HIS A 84 -5.99 0.12 12.32
CA HIS A 84 -4.87 -0.39 13.10
C HIS A 84 -3.61 -0.44 12.24
N SER A 85 -2.52 0.07 12.78
CA SER A 85 -1.21 0.01 12.15
C SER A 85 -0.48 -1.28 12.51
N GLU A 86 0.47 -1.65 11.66
CA GLU A 86 1.38 -2.77 11.83
C GLU A 86 2.80 -2.24 12.03
N THR A 87 3.56 -2.88 12.90
CA THR A 87 4.98 -2.58 13.14
C THR A 87 5.83 -3.82 12.88
N GLY A 88 7.15 -3.69 12.97
CA GLY A 88 8.07 -4.83 12.76
C GLY A 88 8.34 -5.14 11.29
N ILE A 89 7.81 -4.36 10.36
CA ILE A 89 8.15 -4.47 8.94
C ILE A 89 9.44 -3.70 8.69
N THR A 90 10.44 -4.39 8.19
CA THR A 90 11.79 -3.87 7.95
C THR A 90 12.11 -3.86 6.46
N ASP A 91 13.26 -3.31 6.09
CA ASP A 91 13.69 -3.27 4.69
C ASP A 91 13.79 -4.65 4.04
N ARG A 92 14.10 -5.70 4.80
CA ARG A 92 14.16 -7.08 4.27
C ARG A 92 12.79 -7.60 3.82
N HIS A 93 11.71 -7.11 4.39
CA HIS A 93 10.34 -7.50 4.00
C HIS A 93 9.89 -6.81 2.70
N ILE A 94 10.48 -5.66 2.37
CA ILE A 94 10.05 -4.85 1.22
C ILE A 94 10.44 -5.55 -0.08
N ILE A 95 9.47 -5.69 -0.97
CA ILE A 95 9.64 -6.26 -2.31
C ILE A 95 9.81 -5.15 -3.34
N GLY A 96 8.97 -4.13 -3.24
CA GLY A 96 8.97 -2.99 -4.13
C GLY A 96 8.09 -1.88 -3.57
N VAL A 97 7.91 -0.83 -4.34
CA VAL A 97 7.14 0.35 -3.95
C VAL A 97 6.22 0.79 -5.06
N LEU A 98 5.01 1.22 -4.70
CA LEU A 98 4.03 1.75 -5.66
C LEU A 98 4.59 3.01 -6.32
N THR A 99 4.64 3.01 -7.65
CA THR A 99 5.10 4.14 -8.46
C THR A 99 4.06 4.63 -9.46
N GLY A 100 3.01 3.87 -9.71
CA GLY A 100 1.95 4.27 -10.62
C GLY A 100 0.65 3.53 -10.39
N ILE A 101 -0.44 4.19 -10.73
CA ILE A 101 -1.79 3.61 -10.72
C ILE A 101 -2.38 3.84 -12.11
N ILE A 102 -2.86 2.79 -12.74
CA ILE A 102 -3.56 2.85 -14.02
C ILE A 102 -5.06 2.63 -13.76
N ARG A 103 -5.85 3.62 -14.10
CA ARG A 103 -7.31 3.60 -13.95
C ARG A 103 -7.98 3.98 -15.26
N ASN A 104 -8.82 3.10 -15.79
CA ASN A 104 -9.50 3.31 -17.08
C ASN A 104 -8.50 3.65 -18.22
N GLY A 105 -7.37 2.95 -18.26
CA GLY A 105 -6.31 3.16 -19.26
C GLY A 105 -5.48 4.43 -19.07
N LYS A 106 -5.70 5.19 -17.98
CA LYS A 106 -4.98 6.43 -17.70
C LYS A 106 -4.05 6.28 -16.48
N MET A 107 -2.82 6.75 -16.63
CA MET A 107 -1.85 6.80 -15.53
C MET A 107 -2.20 7.93 -14.57
N LEU A 108 -2.38 7.60 -13.28
CA LEU A 108 -2.49 8.56 -12.20
C LEU A 108 -1.11 8.79 -11.59
N SER A 109 -0.67 10.03 -11.64
CA SER A 109 0.64 10.40 -11.06
C SER A 109 0.56 10.50 -9.55
N LEU A 110 1.48 9.82 -8.87
CA LEU A 110 1.66 9.95 -7.41
C LEU A 110 2.31 11.29 -7.01
N LYS A 111 2.74 12.09 -7.99
CA LYS A 111 3.29 13.44 -7.79
C LYS A 111 2.24 14.53 -7.99
N SER A 112 1.04 14.18 -8.42
CA SER A 112 -0.04 15.15 -8.67
C SER A 112 -0.47 15.84 -7.38
N LEU A 113 -0.95 17.08 -7.50
CA LEU A 113 -1.51 17.82 -6.36
C LEU A 113 -2.69 17.08 -5.74
N LYS A 114 -3.54 16.49 -6.56
CA LYS A 114 -4.71 15.72 -6.11
C LYS A 114 -4.30 14.53 -5.24
N TYR A 115 -3.29 13.77 -5.64
CA TYR A 115 -2.77 12.67 -4.85
C TYR A 115 -2.14 13.16 -3.53
N ARG A 116 -1.34 14.22 -3.58
CA ARG A 116 -0.72 14.80 -2.39
C ARG A 116 -1.76 15.32 -1.39
N LEU A 117 -2.80 15.98 -1.87
CA LEU A 117 -3.93 16.41 -1.03
C LEU A 117 -4.64 15.22 -0.38
N TYR A 118 -4.90 14.17 -1.15
CA TYR A 118 -5.48 12.94 -0.61
C TYR A 118 -4.62 12.37 0.53
N VAL A 119 -3.32 12.23 0.32
CA VAL A 119 -2.39 11.69 1.33
C VAL A 119 -2.42 12.54 2.59
N HIS A 120 -2.30 13.86 2.49
CA HIS A 120 -2.27 14.74 3.65
C HIS A 120 -3.62 14.82 4.38
N LEU A 121 -4.72 14.86 3.66
CA LEU A 121 -6.04 14.90 4.29
C LEU A 121 -6.46 13.56 4.92
N TRP A 122 -6.10 12.45 4.29
CA TRP A 122 -6.50 11.13 4.76
C TRP A 122 -5.52 10.50 5.75
N CYS A 123 -4.22 10.69 5.54
CA CYS A 123 -3.19 10.00 6.33
C CYS A 123 -2.70 10.81 7.53
N ASP A 124 -2.60 12.15 7.44
CA ASP A 124 -2.11 12.97 8.55
C ASP A 124 -3.12 13.03 9.71
N PHE A 125 -4.41 12.86 9.42
CA PHE A 125 -5.46 12.81 10.42
C PHE A 125 -5.86 11.38 10.80
N PHE A 126 -4.87 10.53 10.98
CA PHE A 126 -5.07 9.11 11.27
C PHE A 126 -6.05 8.82 12.41
N PRO A 127 -6.02 9.50 13.58
CA PRO A 127 -6.99 9.24 14.64
C PRO A 127 -8.44 9.48 14.21
N ILE A 128 -8.69 10.56 13.45
CA ILE A 128 -10.02 10.89 12.92
C ILE A 128 -10.45 9.86 11.89
N ARG A 129 -9.55 9.50 10.97
CA ARG A 129 -9.79 8.46 9.98
C ARG A 129 -10.10 7.13 10.64
N ALA A 130 -9.32 6.71 11.62
CA ALA A 130 -9.52 5.48 12.36
C ALA A 130 -10.90 5.45 13.04
N PHE A 131 -11.32 6.56 13.64
CA PHE A 131 -12.65 6.70 14.22
C PHE A 131 -13.75 6.55 13.17
N ILE A 132 -13.65 7.25 12.05
CA ILE A 132 -14.63 7.16 10.95
C ILE A 132 -14.76 5.72 10.44
N ILE A 133 -13.63 5.04 10.23
CA ILE A 133 -13.61 3.64 9.77
C ILE A 133 -14.28 2.72 10.78
N ARG A 134 -14.00 2.89 12.08
CA ARG A 134 -14.60 2.09 13.14
C ARG A 134 -16.11 2.28 13.22
N VAL A 135 -16.59 3.52 13.16
CA VAL A 135 -18.03 3.83 13.15
C VAL A 135 -18.70 3.21 11.94
N ARG A 136 -18.14 3.39 10.75
CA ARG A 136 -18.67 2.80 9.51
C ARG A 136 -18.75 1.28 9.61
N ASN A 137 -17.72 0.62 10.12
CA ASN A 137 -17.70 -0.84 10.24
C ASN A 137 -18.70 -1.33 11.30
N PHE A 138 -18.86 -0.59 12.39
CA PHE A 138 -19.88 -0.87 13.41
C PHE A 138 -21.30 -0.79 12.83
N LEU A 139 -21.60 0.28 12.09
CA LEU A 139 -22.91 0.44 11.43
C LEU A 139 -23.19 -0.66 10.41
N LYS A 140 -22.20 -1.04 9.60
CA LYS A 140 -22.32 -2.15 8.64
C LYS A 140 -22.64 -3.49 9.32
N ARG A 141 -22.10 -3.74 10.51
CA ARG A 141 -22.39 -4.95 11.27
C ARG A 141 -23.81 -4.98 11.82
N ARG A 142 -24.36 -3.82 12.18
CA ARG A 142 -25.72 -3.71 12.74
C ARG A 142 -26.83 -3.73 11.68
N LEU A 143 -26.50 -3.40 10.44
CA LEU A 143 -27.44 -3.38 9.31
C LEU A 143 -27.49 -4.72 8.55
N LYS A 144 -26.71 -5.70 8.94
CA LYS A 144 -26.79 -7.09 8.49
C LYS A 144 -27.61 -7.90 9.48
#